data_ba08a1c8ded5cbc2ada2933dd622c8d5
#
_entry.id   ba08a1c8ded5cbc2ada2933dd622c8d5
#
_cell.length_a   1.000
_cell.length_b   1.000
_cell.length_c   1.000
_cell.angle_alpha   90.00
_cell.angle_beta   90.00
_cell.angle_gamma   90.00
#
_symmetry.space_group_name_H-M   'P 1'
#
loop_
_entity.id
_entity.type
_entity.pdbx_description
1 polymer ?
#
loop_
_entity_poly.entity_id
_entity_poly.type
_entity_poly.pdbx_seq_one_letter_code
_entity_poly.pdbx_strand_id
1 'polypeptide(L)'
;MGLTNETIQSKLTEKFGDQLTAFETTYGMLSFEAPKELNLKVLNFLYDDDTLQFRFLTDLTGLHYPAQTGRELAVVYHLHNMTDNIRIRFKVFTGINQPDIYTATGLFSAANWMERETYDFFGINFVGHPNLKRILNVDEMDYFPLRKEFPLEDQTRIDKDDEMFGRG
;
A
#
# COMPACT_ATOMS: atom_id res chain seq x y z
N MET A 1 -15.10 23.68 12.63
CA MET A 1 -15.06 23.38 11.19
C MET A 1 -14.51 21.97 11.06
N GLY A 2 -15.17 21.11 10.27
CA GLY A 2 -14.66 19.76 10.05
C GLY A 2 -13.36 19.76 9.23
N LEU A 3 -12.61 18.69 9.31
CA LEU A 3 -11.37 18.48 8.55
C LEU A 3 -11.68 18.42 7.05
N THR A 4 -10.91 19.11 6.20
CA THR A 4 -11.06 19.10 4.74
C THR A 4 -9.80 18.65 4.04
N ASN A 5 -9.90 18.21 2.76
CA ASN A 5 -8.75 17.80 1.96
C ASN A 5 -7.71 18.94 1.82
N GLU A 6 -8.17 20.18 1.68
CA GLU A 6 -7.30 21.37 1.58
C GLU A 6 -6.51 21.59 2.86
N THR A 7 -7.16 21.42 4.04
CA THR A 7 -6.49 21.52 5.33
C THR A 7 -5.43 20.43 5.49
N ILE A 8 -5.76 19.19 5.11
CA ILE A 8 -4.83 18.06 5.18
C ILE A 8 -3.63 18.31 4.27
N GLN A 9 -3.88 18.70 3.01
CA GLN A 9 -2.82 18.99 2.04
C GLN A 9 -1.92 20.14 2.52
N SER A 10 -2.50 21.23 3.04
CA SER A 10 -1.73 22.37 3.56
C SER A 10 -0.81 21.96 4.69
N LYS A 11 -1.28 21.19 5.68
CA LYS A 11 -0.47 20.68 6.78
C LYS A 11 0.65 19.74 6.32
N LEU A 12 0.36 18.84 5.36
CA LEU A 12 1.35 17.95 4.77
C LEU A 12 2.44 18.75 4.03
N THR A 13 2.05 19.75 3.24
CA THR A 13 2.97 20.61 2.51
C THR A 13 3.81 21.47 3.46
N GLU A 14 3.22 22.01 4.52
CA GLU A 14 3.93 22.75 5.56
C GLU A 14 5.00 21.89 6.24
N LYS A 15 4.68 20.62 6.54
CA LYS A 15 5.56 19.71 7.28
C LYS A 15 6.66 19.10 6.42
N PHE A 16 6.35 18.71 5.19
CA PHE A 16 7.25 17.92 4.34
C PHE A 16 7.70 18.65 3.07
N GLY A 17 7.15 19.83 2.76
CA GLY A 17 7.48 20.59 1.57
C GLY A 17 7.26 19.78 0.29
N ASP A 18 8.20 19.92 -0.64
CA ASP A 18 8.17 19.26 -1.96
C ASP A 18 8.54 17.76 -1.92
N GLN A 19 8.76 17.19 -0.74
CA GLN A 19 9.08 15.76 -0.60
C GLN A 19 7.86 14.86 -0.83
N LEU A 20 6.65 15.40 -0.64
CA LEU A 20 5.41 14.73 -1.02
C LEU A 20 4.93 15.24 -2.37
N THR A 21 4.54 14.32 -3.25
CA THR A 21 4.24 14.63 -4.64
C THR A 21 2.89 14.06 -5.08
N ALA A 22 2.48 14.35 -6.31
CA ALA A 22 1.28 13.80 -6.94
C ALA A 22 0.00 13.96 -6.10
N PHE A 23 -0.19 15.13 -5.48
CA PHE A 23 -1.42 15.44 -4.78
C PHE A 23 -2.59 15.51 -5.77
N GLU A 24 -3.59 14.69 -5.55
CA GLU A 24 -4.83 14.65 -6.33
C GLU A 24 -6.03 14.35 -5.43
N THR A 25 -7.19 14.81 -5.83
CA THR A 25 -8.45 14.43 -5.17
C THR A 25 -9.32 13.68 -6.15
N THR A 26 -9.50 12.38 -5.92
CA THR A 26 -10.30 11.50 -6.77
C THR A 26 -11.43 10.92 -5.95
N TYR A 27 -12.67 11.08 -6.42
CA TYR A 27 -13.91 10.67 -5.71
C TYR A 27 -14.00 11.22 -4.27
N GLY A 28 -13.52 12.47 -4.06
CA GLY A 28 -13.56 13.14 -2.77
C GLY A 28 -12.46 12.72 -1.79
N MET A 29 -11.60 11.78 -2.16
CA MET A 29 -10.49 11.29 -1.34
C MET A 29 -9.17 11.90 -1.80
N LEU A 30 -8.47 12.60 -0.90
CA LEU A 30 -7.13 13.11 -1.14
C LEU A 30 -6.15 11.94 -1.25
N SER A 31 -5.33 11.96 -2.30
CA SER A 31 -4.21 11.03 -2.46
C SER A 31 -2.93 11.76 -2.81
N PHE A 32 -1.78 11.15 -2.43
CA PHE A 32 -0.43 11.66 -2.69
C PHE A 32 0.60 10.54 -2.70
N GLU A 33 1.82 10.88 -3.08
CA GLU A 33 2.97 9.97 -3.07
C GLU A 33 4.03 10.45 -2.07
N ALA A 34 4.64 9.51 -1.37
CA ALA A 34 5.74 9.75 -0.44
C ALA A 34 6.94 8.86 -0.77
N PRO A 35 8.18 9.34 -0.60
CA PRO A 35 9.37 8.51 -0.67
C PRO A 35 9.38 7.49 0.48
N LYS A 36 9.97 6.31 0.24
CA LYS A 36 9.97 5.19 1.21
C LYS A 36 10.65 5.55 2.54
N GLU A 37 11.62 6.43 2.50
CA GLU A 37 12.36 6.91 3.67
C GLU A 37 11.50 7.78 4.60
N LEU A 38 10.39 8.30 4.09
CA LEU A 38 9.47 9.15 4.83
C LEU A 38 8.19 8.43 5.27
N ASN A 39 7.96 7.16 4.87
CA ASN A 39 6.69 6.50 5.14
C ASN A 39 6.29 6.54 6.63
N LEU A 40 7.19 6.18 7.54
CA LEU A 40 6.91 6.25 8.99
C LEU A 40 6.74 7.68 9.50
N LYS A 41 7.51 8.64 8.97
CA LYS A 41 7.36 10.05 9.38
C LYS A 41 6.01 10.61 8.96
N VAL A 42 5.56 10.27 7.77
CA VAL A 42 4.22 10.65 7.26
C VAL A 42 3.13 9.98 8.09
N LEU A 43 3.23 8.67 8.33
CA LEU A 43 2.28 7.93 9.16
C LEU A 43 2.19 8.49 10.58
N ASN A 44 3.33 8.73 11.24
CA ASN A 44 3.36 9.30 12.59
C ASN A 44 2.73 10.70 12.59
N PHE A 45 3.06 11.56 11.63
CA PHE A 45 2.48 12.89 11.55
C PHE A 45 0.97 12.86 11.36
N LEU A 46 0.47 12.02 10.47
CA LEU A 46 -0.97 11.84 10.25
C LEU A 46 -1.70 11.28 11.48
N TYR A 47 -1.03 10.43 12.25
CA TYR A 47 -1.58 9.79 13.44
C TYR A 47 -1.61 10.73 14.66
N ASP A 48 -0.50 11.48 14.90
CA ASP A 48 -0.25 12.23 16.13
C ASP A 48 -0.75 13.68 16.07
N ASP A 49 -0.85 14.31 14.87
CA ASP A 49 -1.29 15.70 14.75
C ASP A 49 -2.71 15.87 15.30
N ASP A 50 -2.89 16.82 16.22
CA ASP A 50 -4.14 17.05 16.94
C ASP A 50 -5.35 17.38 16.03
N THR A 51 -5.09 17.87 14.83
CA THR A 51 -6.13 18.19 13.84
C THR A 51 -6.40 17.01 12.90
N LEU A 52 -5.34 16.28 12.49
CA LEU A 52 -5.43 15.24 11.46
C LEU A 52 -5.98 13.92 12.01
N GLN A 53 -5.43 13.41 13.10
CA GLN A 53 -5.87 12.22 13.83
C GLN A 53 -6.30 11.03 12.96
N PHE A 54 -5.50 10.69 11.94
CA PHE A 54 -5.73 9.50 11.13
C PHE A 54 -5.30 8.23 11.87
N ARG A 55 -6.09 7.83 12.85
CA ARG A 55 -5.78 6.73 13.78
C ARG A 55 -6.33 5.38 13.37
N PHE A 56 -6.96 5.29 12.20
CA PHE A 56 -7.50 4.04 11.69
C PHE A 56 -6.89 3.70 10.32
N LEU A 57 -6.21 2.55 10.24
CA LEU A 57 -5.74 1.97 8.98
C LEU A 57 -6.88 1.15 8.39
N THR A 58 -7.49 1.68 7.32
CA THR A 58 -8.60 1.01 6.64
C THR A 58 -8.10 -0.14 5.78
N ASP A 59 -6.97 0.10 5.07
CA ASP A 59 -6.40 -0.88 4.15
C ASP A 59 -4.91 -0.58 3.91
N LEU A 60 -4.14 -1.63 3.69
CA LEU A 60 -2.76 -1.60 3.23
C LEU A 60 -2.57 -2.71 2.21
N THR A 61 -2.16 -2.36 1.01
CA THR A 61 -1.97 -3.34 -0.07
C THR A 61 -0.78 -3.00 -0.96
N GLY A 62 -0.31 -4.00 -1.71
CA GLY A 62 0.77 -3.86 -2.70
C GLY A 62 0.25 -3.55 -4.10
N LEU A 63 1.08 -2.90 -4.90
CA LEU A 63 0.87 -2.72 -6.34
C LEU A 63 2.18 -3.03 -7.08
N HIS A 64 2.05 -3.53 -8.31
CA HIS A 64 3.18 -3.76 -9.21
C HIS A 64 3.02 -2.99 -10.52
N TYR A 65 4.04 -2.17 -10.82
CA TYR A 65 4.15 -1.33 -12.02
C TYR A 65 5.42 -1.72 -12.81
N PRO A 66 5.41 -2.80 -13.59
CA PRO A 66 6.63 -3.37 -14.20
C PRO A 66 7.37 -2.41 -15.14
N ALA A 67 6.69 -1.41 -15.68
CA ALA A 67 7.28 -0.40 -16.58
C ALA A 67 7.94 0.79 -15.83
N GLN A 68 7.83 0.88 -14.50
CA GLN A 68 8.39 1.98 -13.72
C GLN A 68 9.72 1.59 -13.08
N THR A 69 10.81 1.60 -13.85
CA THR A 69 12.14 1.22 -13.37
C THR A 69 12.55 1.97 -12.10
N GLY A 70 12.94 1.23 -11.06
CA GLY A 70 13.30 1.75 -9.74
C GLY A 70 12.09 2.06 -8.82
N ARG A 71 10.87 1.93 -9.35
CA ARG A 71 9.59 2.16 -8.65
C ARG A 71 8.57 1.08 -9.02
N GLU A 72 9.04 -0.14 -9.26
CA GLU A 72 8.20 -1.22 -9.76
C GLU A 72 7.16 -1.66 -8.73
N LEU A 73 7.46 -1.56 -7.45
CA LEU A 73 6.55 -1.95 -6.37
C LEU A 73 6.09 -0.72 -5.59
N ALA A 74 4.85 -0.75 -5.12
CA ALA A 74 4.33 0.27 -4.23
C ALA A 74 3.47 -0.34 -3.13
N VAL A 75 3.49 0.28 -1.95
CA VAL A 75 2.51 0.06 -0.89
C VAL A 75 1.53 1.22 -0.88
N VAL A 76 0.25 0.91 -0.83
CA VAL A 76 -0.85 1.88 -0.72
C VAL A 76 -1.41 1.80 0.68
N TYR A 77 -1.47 2.94 1.36
CA TYR A 77 -2.08 3.10 2.66
C TYR A 77 -3.40 3.85 2.52
N HIS A 78 -4.48 3.29 3.05
CA HIS A 78 -5.76 3.98 3.22
C HIS A 78 -5.98 4.26 4.71
N LEU A 79 -6.04 5.53 5.06
CA LEU A 79 -6.23 5.98 6.44
C LEU A 79 -7.57 6.69 6.61
N HIS A 80 -8.14 6.57 7.78
CA HIS A 80 -9.42 7.16 8.12
C HIS A 80 -9.35 7.95 9.44
N ASN A 81 -9.76 9.22 9.39
CA ASN A 81 -10.13 9.97 10.58
C ASN A 81 -11.61 9.66 10.87
N MET A 82 -11.85 8.95 11.97
CA MET A 82 -13.19 8.50 12.35
C MET A 82 -14.06 9.65 12.89
N THR A 83 -13.46 10.72 13.42
CA THR A 83 -14.15 11.86 14.00
C THR A 83 -14.83 12.71 12.93
N ASP A 84 -14.07 13.09 11.89
CA ASP A 84 -14.55 13.90 10.78
C ASP A 84 -15.05 13.05 9.59
N ASN A 85 -14.95 11.71 9.70
CA ASN A 85 -15.32 10.76 8.66
C ASN A 85 -14.66 11.07 7.30
N ILE A 86 -13.37 11.43 7.32
CA ILE A 86 -12.59 11.71 6.13
C ILE A 86 -11.52 10.64 5.91
N ARG A 87 -11.29 10.27 4.65
CA ARG A 87 -10.30 9.27 4.26
C ARG A 87 -9.27 9.89 3.35
N ILE A 88 -8.05 9.40 3.49
CA ILE A 88 -6.94 9.72 2.59
C ILE A 88 -6.27 8.43 2.12
N ARG A 89 -5.56 8.55 1.00
CA ARG A 89 -4.73 7.49 0.45
C ARG A 89 -3.34 8.04 0.14
N PHE A 90 -2.30 7.29 0.42
CA PHE A 90 -1.00 7.61 -0.13
C PHE A 90 -0.24 6.37 -0.57
N LYS A 91 0.69 6.56 -1.50
CA LYS A 91 1.52 5.51 -2.08
C LYS A 91 2.97 5.73 -1.70
N VAL A 92 3.63 4.62 -1.41
CA VAL A 92 5.08 4.59 -1.16
C VAL A 92 5.70 3.62 -2.14
N PHE A 93 6.61 4.10 -2.98
CA PHE A 93 7.25 3.30 -4.02
C PHE A 93 8.60 2.75 -3.58
N THR A 94 8.94 1.56 -4.09
CA THR A 94 10.24 0.93 -3.92
C THR A 94 10.61 0.13 -5.16
N GLY A 95 11.92 -0.07 -5.39
CA GLY A 95 12.40 -0.90 -6.50
C GLY A 95 12.31 -2.39 -6.20
N ILE A 96 12.13 -3.20 -7.23
CA ILE A 96 11.98 -4.66 -7.12
C ILE A 96 13.24 -5.36 -6.59
N ASN A 97 14.42 -4.78 -6.81
CA ASN A 97 15.70 -5.35 -6.37
C ASN A 97 15.97 -5.17 -4.87
N GLN A 98 15.36 -4.16 -4.26
CA GLN A 98 15.43 -3.89 -2.83
C GLN A 98 14.07 -3.38 -2.35
N PRO A 99 13.09 -4.29 -2.23
CA PRO A 99 11.70 -3.94 -1.97
C PRO A 99 11.42 -3.64 -0.49
N ASP A 100 12.29 -2.86 0.14
CA ASP A 100 12.24 -2.56 1.57
C ASP A 100 11.40 -1.32 1.85
N ILE A 101 10.44 -1.44 2.79
CA ILE A 101 9.62 -0.36 3.34
C ILE A 101 9.51 -0.59 4.85
N TYR A 102 9.55 0.45 5.67
CA TYR A 102 9.40 0.30 7.12
C TYR A 102 7.98 -0.09 7.51
N THR A 103 7.89 -1.02 8.47
CA THR A 103 6.60 -1.51 9.00
C THR A 103 5.79 -0.42 9.70
N ALA A 104 4.47 -0.45 9.52
CA ALA A 104 3.52 0.40 10.23
C ALA A 104 2.93 -0.27 11.49
N THR A 105 3.38 -1.48 11.85
CA THR A 105 2.83 -2.25 12.98
C THR A 105 2.97 -1.55 14.33
N GLY A 106 3.94 -0.65 14.47
CA GLY A 106 4.11 0.16 15.69
C GLY A 106 3.00 1.20 15.91
N LEU A 107 2.29 1.60 14.85
CA LEU A 107 1.18 2.55 14.90
C LEU A 107 -0.18 1.84 14.77
N PHE A 108 -0.26 0.86 13.88
CA PHE A 108 -1.50 0.18 13.53
C PHE A 108 -1.34 -1.33 13.71
N SER A 109 -2.02 -1.92 14.70
CA SER A 109 -2.00 -3.37 14.92
C SER A 109 -2.53 -4.16 13.72
N ALA A 110 -3.50 -3.61 12.97
CA ALA A 110 -4.03 -4.20 11.75
C ALA A 110 -2.97 -4.36 10.64
N ALA A 111 -1.95 -3.50 10.61
CA ALA A 111 -0.86 -3.58 9.64
C ALA A 111 -0.13 -4.94 9.68
N ASN A 112 -0.07 -5.59 10.85
CA ASN A 112 0.58 -6.91 10.97
C ASN A 112 0.08 -7.91 9.91
N TRP A 113 -1.22 -8.02 9.74
CA TRP A 113 -1.82 -8.97 8.79
C TRP A 113 -1.74 -8.48 7.35
N MET A 114 -2.00 -7.19 7.12
CA MET A 114 -2.00 -6.58 5.79
C MET A 114 -0.59 -6.52 5.18
N GLU A 115 0.44 -6.27 6.00
CA GLU A 115 1.83 -6.30 5.56
C GLU A 115 2.30 -7.72 5.21
N ARG A 116 1.89 -8.72 5.98
CA ARG A 116 2.16 -10.13 5.66
C ARG A 116 1.48 -10.55 4.36
N GLU A 117 0.24 -10.14 4.11
CA GLU A 117 -0.45 -10.37 2.86
C GLU A 117 0.28 -9.69 1.69
N THR A 118 0.65 -8.42 1.86
CA THR A 118 1.41 -7.67 0.86
C THR A 118 2.78 -8.31 0.57
N TYR A 119 3.49 -8.76 1.59
CA TYR A 119 4.72 -9.54 1.42
C TYR A 119 4.45 -10.84 0.65
N ASP A 120 3.43 -11.58 1.03
CA ASP A 120 3.09 -12.89 0.45
C ASP A 120 2.80 -12.82 -1.05
N PHE A 121 2.08 -11.78 -1.48
CA PHE A 121 1.66 -11.64 -2.88
C PHE A 121 2.62 -10.83 -3.77
N PHE A 122 3.35 -9.87 -3.21
CA PHE A 122 4.19 -8.94 -3.98
C PHE A 122 5.69 -9.03 -3.65
N GLY A 123 6.05 -9.62 -2.51
CA GLY A 123 7.43 -9.72 -2.05
C GLY A 123 8.00 -8.41 -1.53
N ILE A 124 7.15 -7.53 -0.99
CA ILE A 124 7.60 -6.31 -0.34
C ILE A 124 8.03 -6.63 1.08
N ASN A 125 9.28 -6.32 1.41
CA ASN A 125 9.85 -6.57 2.73
C ASN A 125 9.53 -5.42 3.69
N PHE A 126 8.83 -5.72 4.78
CA PHE A 126 8.51 -4.73 5.82
C PHE A 126 9.54 -4.75 6.94
N VAL A 127 10.51 -3.84 6.85
CA VAL A 127 11.63 -3.73 7.80
C VAL A 127 11.11 -3.42 9.20
N GLY A 128 11.45 -4.26 10.18
CA GLY A 128 10.99 -4.13 11.56
C GLY A 128 9.66 -4.81 11.86
N HIS A 129 9.05 -5.50 10.90
CA HIS A 129 7.85 -6.29 11.14
C HIS A 129 8.13 -7.44 12.13
N PRO A 130 7.28 -7.65 13.17
CA PRO A 130 7.57 -8.59 14.25
C PRO A 130 7.59 -10.06 13.81
N ASN A 131 6.90 -10.42 12.72
CA ASN A 131 6.81 -11.81 12.23
C ASN A 131 6.42 -11.82 10.74
N LEU A 132 7.31 -11.35 9.86
CA LEU A 132 7.06 -11.29 8.43
C LEU A 132 7.22 -12.68 7.80
N LYS A 133 6.10 -13.32 7.50
CA LYS A 133 6.02 -14.62 6.82
C LYS A 133 4.75 -14.71 5.99
N ARG A 134 4.71 -15.63 5.03
CA ARG A 134 3.51 -15.88 4.22
C ARG A 134 2.28 -16.13 5.09
N ILE A 135 1.10 -15.86 4.57
CA ILE A 135 -0.17 -15.98 5.29
C ILE A 135 -1.24 -16.76 4.51
N LEU A 136 -1.25 -16.64 3.20
CA LEU A 136 -2.25 -17.25 2.31
C LEU A 136 -1.65 -18.29 1.38
N ASN A 137 -0.43 -18.06 0.87
CA ASN A 137 0.26 -19.01 0.02
C ASN A 137 1.09 -20.00 0.86
N VAL A 138 1.48 -21.13 0.25
CA VAL A 138 2.32 -22.13 0.89
C VAL A 138 3.74 -21.59 1.12
N ASP A 139 4.38 -22.02 2.20
CA ASP A 139 5.70 -21.51 2.59
C ASP A 139 6.79 -21.81 1.55
N GLU A 140 6.65 -22.93 0.83
CA GLU A 140 7.59 -23.39 -0.19
C GLU A 140 7.50 -22.64 -1.53
N MET A 141 6.50 -21.75 -1.69
CA MET A 141 6.34 -20.96 -2.92
C MET A 141 7.53 -20.01 -3.10
N ASP A 142 8.22 -20.10 -4.22
CA ASP A 142 9.43 -19.33 -4.55
C ASP A 142 9.17 -18.07 -5.38
N TYR A 143 7.91 -17.75 -5.64
CA TYR A 143 7.48 -16.56 -6.40
C TYR A 143 6.36 -15.79 -5.69
N PHE A 144 6.01 -14.61 -6.25
CA PHE A 144 4.99 -13.72 -5.71
C PHE A 144 3.85 -13.55 -6.72
N PRO A 145 2.70 -14.23 -6.50
CA PRO A 145 1.72 -14.52 -7.56
C PRO A 145 0.96 -13.29 -8.07
N LEU A 146 0.91 -12.17 -7.36
CA LEU A 146 0.26 -10.95 -7.87
C LEU A 146 1.21 -10.01 -8.62
N ARG A 147 2.47 -10.36 -8.78
CA ARG A 147 3.34 -9.66 -9.72
C ARG A 147 2.88 -9.91 -11.16
N LYS A 148 2.96 -8.87 -11.99
CA LYS A 148 2.41 -8.90 -13.37
C LYS A 148 3.12 -9.87 -14.31
N GLU A 149 4.31 -10.36 -13.95
CA GLU A 149 5.00 -11.43 -14.67
C GLU A 149 4.34 -12.80 -14.55
N PHE A 150 3.46 -12.97 -13.56
CA PHE A 150 2.72 -14.22 -13.36
C PHE A 150 1.27 -14.04 -13.83
N PRO A 151 0.85 -14.69 -14.94
CA PRO A 151 -0.51 -14.60 -15.42
C PRO A 151 -1.46 -15.38 -14.49
N LEU A 152 -2.67 -14.86 -14.31
CA LEU A 152 -3.74 -15.53 -13.53
C LEU A 152 -4.16 -16.88 -14.11
N GLU A 153 -4.03 -17.01 -15.43
CA GLU A 153 -4.34 -18.21 -16.14
C GLU A 153 -3.10 -18.67 -16.93
N ASP A 154 -2.73 -19.93 -16.79
CA ASP A 154 -1.72 -20.54 -17.64
C ASP A 154 -2.32 -20.75 -19.05
N GLN A 155 -1.96 -19.86 -19.96
CA GLN A 155 -2.42 -19.91 -21.35
C GLN A 155 -1.86 -21.13 -22.13
N THR A 156 -0.89 -21.85 -21.57
CA THR A 156 -0.31 -23.06 -22.16
C THR A 156 -1.02 -24.35 -21.74
N ARG A 157 -1.98 -24.27 -20.82
CA ARG A 157 -2.77 -25.43 -20.39
C ARG A 157 -3.64 -25.94 -21.54
N ILE A 158 -3.41 -27.18 -21.92
CA ILE A 158 -4.14 -27.89 -22.98
C ILE A 158 -5.37 -28.62 -22.42
N ASP A 159 -5.44 -28.78 -21.09
CA ASP A 159 -6.50 -29.50 -20.36
C ASP A 159 -7.71 -28.62 -19.98
N LYS A 160 -7.78 -27.41 -20.51
CA LYS A 160 -8.90 -26.49 -20.29
C LYS A 160 -10.08 -26.91 -21.16
N ASP A 161 -10.94 -27.74 -20.60
CA ASP A 161 -12.24 -28.03 -21.20
C ASP A 161 -13.25 -26.95 -20.75
N ASP A 162 -13.30 -25.86 -21.48
CA ASP A 162 -14.25 -24.77 -21.21
C ASP A 162 -15.66 -25.08 -21.74
N GLU A 163 -15.86 -26.16 -22.49
CA GLU A 163 -17.19 -26.62 -22.97
C GLU A 163 -18.13 -26.93 -21.79
N MET A 164 -17.60 -27.45 -20.69
CA MET A 164 -18.37 -27.72 -19.47
C MET A 164 -18.99 -26.46 -18.83
N PHE A 165 -18.46 -25.27 -19.13
CA PHE A 165 -18.95 -23.99 -18.66
C PHE A 165 -19.61 -23.13 -19.75
N GLY A 166 -19.86 -23.68 -20.92
CA GLY A 166 -20.52 -22.98 -22.03
C GLY A 166 -19.66 -21.87 -22.67
N ARG A 167 -18.37 -21.99 -22.57
CA ARG A 167 -17.40 -21.08 -23.19
C ARG A 167 -16.64 -21.86 -24.29
N GLY A 168 -17.23 -21.94 -25.46
CA GLY A 168 -16.64 -22.48 -26.66
C GLY A 168 -16.35 -21.36 -27.68
#